data_fab9e928cdfee363ec437f9982126def
#
_entry.id   fab9e928cdfee363ec437f9982126def
#
_cell.length_a   1.000
_cell.length_b   1.000
_cell.length_c   1.000
_cell.angle_alpha   90.00
_cell.angle_beta   90.00
_cell.angle_gamma   90.00
#
_symmetry.space_group_name_H-M   'P 1'
#
loop_
_entity.id
_entity.type
_entity.pdbx_description
1 polymer ?
#
loop_
_entity_poly.entity_id
_entity_poly.type
_entity_poly.pdbx_seq_one_letter_code
_entity_poly.pdbx_strand_id
1 'polypeptide(L)'
;MNLKILYFILSIFMVVTSSNAEEFKLKDNNTKFNIYSGMFDFSDNGKRSTLIGFQHQNVDLNRDTFLGNLSPITGAMFTADNAAYVYTGVQAHYNIGALNIIPSFTPGLYNQGDGKDLGHMLEFKSEVQISLNLPKDSQFGFSY
;
A
#
# COMPACT_ATOMS: atom_id res chain seq x y z
N MET A 1 -19.36 -11.54 -8.48
CA MET A 1 -19.35 -11.17 -7.05
C MET A 1 -20.79 -10.92 -6.62
N ASN A 2 -21.28 -11.61 -5.58
CA ASN A 2 -22.67 -11.49 -5.13
C ASN A 2 -22.92 -10.07 -4.57
N LEU A 3 -23.96 -9.42 -5.07
CA LEU A 3 -24.38 -8.06 -4.67
C LEU A 3 -24.51 -7.91 -3.13
N LYS A 4 -24.86 -8.98 -2.43
CA LYS A 4 -24.94 -9.04 -0.97
C LYS A 4 -23.60 -8.88 -0.26
N ILE A 5 -22.52 -9.39 -0.87
CA ILE A 5 -21.14 -9.27 -0.34
C ILE A 5 -20.65 -7.82 -0.54
N LEU A 6 -21.00 -7.21 -1.65
CA LEU A 6 -20.68 -5.80 -1.92
C LEU A 6 -21.34 -4.86 -0.91
N TYR A 7 -22.63 -5.11 -0.57
CA TYR A 7 -23.32 -4.34 0.47
C TYR A 7 -22.75 -4.56 1.87
N PHE A 8 -22.28 -5.78 2.17
CA PHE A 8 -21.66 -6.08 3.46
C PHE A 8 -20.30 -5.38 3.61
N ILE A 9 -19.49 -5.35 2.57
CA ILE A 9 -18.21 -4.62 2.56
C ILE A 9 -18.45 -3.11 2.63
N LEU A 10 -19.44 -2.60 1.91
CA LEU A 10 -19.81 -1.18 1.93
C LEU A 10 -20.38 -0.76 3.30
N SER A 11 -21.11 -1.65 4.00
CA SER A 11 -21.64 -1.38 5.34
C SER A 11 -20.54 -1.37 6.40
N ILE A 12 -19.52 -2.20 6.29
CA ILE A 12 -18.33 -2.17 7.16
C ILE A 12 -17.56 -0.85 6.97
N PHE A 13 -17.47 -0.36 5.74
CA PHE A 13 -16.83 0.93 5.44
C PHE A 13 -17.62 2.12 6.04
N MET A 14 -18.96 2.04 6.08
CA MET A 14 -19.79 3.09 6.67
C MET A 14 -19.80 3.09 8.21
N VAL A 15 -19.61 1.94 8.86
CA VAL A 15 -19.56 1.87 10.33
C VAL A 15 -18.28 2.47 10.91
N VAL A 16 -17.19 2.48 10.13
CA VAL A 16 -15.92 3.09 10.55
C VAL A 16 -15.96 4.64 10.51
N THR A 17 -16.93 5.23 9.81
CA THR A 17 -17.04 6.70 9.64
C THR A 17 -18.00 7.38 10.63
N SER A 18 -18.68 6.64 11.52
CA SER A 18 -19.74 7.19 12.36
C SER A 18 -19.40 7.33 13.86
N SER A 19 -18.13 7.36 14.24
CA SER A 19 -17.77 7.68 15.62
C SER A 19 -16.96 8.98 15.70
N ASN A 20 -17.65 10.00 16.24
CA ASN A 20 -17.16 11.32 16.66
C ASN A 20 -17.03 12.39 15.57
N ALA A 21 -18.13 13.11 15.38
CA ALA A 21 -18.10 14.48 14.89
C ALA A 21 -17.55 15.39 16.02
N GLU A 22 -16.28 15.24 16.36
CA GLU A 22 -15.52 16.31 16.99
C GLU A 22 -14.93 17.17 15.87
N GLU A 23 -15.04 18.49 16.06
CA GLU A 23 -14.59 19.57 15.19
C GLU A 23 -13.33 19.18 14.40
N PHE A 24 -13.51 18.93 13.10
CA PHE A 24 -12.42 18.68 12.18
C PHE A 24 -11.62 19.99 12.00
N LYS A 25 -10.77 20.31 12.98
CA LYS A 25 -9.69 21.23 12.76
C LYS A 25 -8.83 20.60 11.66
N LEU A 26 -8.70 21.29 10.54
CA LEU A 26 -7.68 21.04 9.51
C LEU A 26 -6.30 21.13 10.18
N LYS A 27 -5.91 20.04 10.83
CA LYS A 27 -4.56 19.82 11.31
C LYS A 27 -3.73 19.55 10.05
N ASP A 28 -2.57 20.18 9.94
CA ASP A 28 -1.62 19.96 8.85
C ASP A 28 -1.66 18.53 8.39
N ASN A 29 -1.97 18.32 7.11
CA ASN A 29 -2.11 16.99 6.52
C ASN A 29 -0.75 16.27 6.54
N ASN A 30 -0.46 15.56 7.61
CA ASN A 30 0.70 14.65 7.71
C ASN A 30 0.47 13.36 6.89
N THR A 31 -0.04 13.55 5.69
CA THR A 31 -0.38 12.47 4.78
C THR A 31 0.64 12.44 3.64
N LYS A 32 1.23 11.28 3.40
CA LYS A 32 2.14 11.04 2.28
C LYS A 32 1.47 10.15 1.26
N PHE A 33 1.65 10.52 -0.02
CA PHE A 33 1.24 9.73 -1.16
C PHE A 33 2.46 9.26 -1.94
N ASN A 34 2.43 8.01 -2.33
CA ASN A 34 3.43 7.41 -3.19
C ASN A 34 2.75 6.88 -4.46
N ILE A 35 3.33 7.20 -5.62
CA ILE A 35 2.95 6.64 -6.91
C ILE A 35 4.14 5.83 -7.39
N TYR A 36 3.91 4.59 -7.77
CA TYR A 36 4.97 3.70 -8.23
C TYR A 36 4.56 2.94 -9.48
N SER A 37 5.54 2.54 -10.23
CA SER A 37 5.38 1.66 -11.39
C SER A 37 6.46 0.60 -11.37
N GLY A 38 6.18 -0.54 -11.99
CA GLY A 38 7.12 -1.64 -12.00
C GLY A 38 6.66 -2.81 -12.85
N MET A 39 7.22 -3.96 -12.56
CA MET A 39 6.83 -5.24 -13.15
C MET A 39 6.28 -6.18 -12.09
N PHE A 40 5.12 -6.72 -12.35
CA PHE A 40 4.55 -7.81 -11.59
C PHE A 40 5.11 -9.13 -12.10
N ASP A 41 5.42 -10.04 -11.17
CA ASP A 41 5.97 -11.38 -11.46
C ASP A 41 7.22 -11.38 -12.36
N PHE A 42 8.18 -10.57 -11.98
CA PHE A 42 9.43 -10.37 -12.73
C PHE A 42 10.19 -11.68 -13.01
N SER A 43 10.10 -12.67 -12.14
CA SER A 43 10.81 -13.95 -12.24
C SER A 43 10.16 -14.96 -13.19
N ASP A 44 8.87 -14.81 -13.51
CA ASP A 44 8.14 -15.70 -14.39
C ASP A 44 8.08 -15.16 -15.82
N ASN A 45 8.78 -15.82 -16.76
CA ASN A 45 8.87 -15.37 -18.14
C ASN A 45 7.54 -15.37 -18.92
N GLY A 46 6.50 -16.05 -18.41
CA GLY A 46 5.21 -16.21 -19.10
C GLY A 46 4.11 -15.26 -18.67
N LYS A 47 4.28 -14.59 -17.52
CA LYS A 47 3.20 -13.82 -16.86
C LYS A 47 3.66 -12.45 -16.32
N ARG A 48 4.73 -11.92 -16.89
CA ARG A 48 5.20 -10.57 -16.53
C ARG A 48 4.21 -9.53 -17.01
N SER A 49 3.83 -8.63 -16.12
CA SER A 49 2.94 -7.53 -16.46
C SER A 49 3.46 -6.23 -15.87
N THR A 50 3.35 -5.15 -16.63
CA THR A 50 3.61 -3.81 -16.10
C THR A 50 2.55 -3.46 -15.09
N LEU A 51 2.95 -2.84 -14.00
CA LEU A 51 2.03 -2.37 -12.96
C LEU A 51 2.18 -0.87 -12.70
N ILE A 52 1.10 -0.29 -12.23
CA ILE A 52 1.07 1.03 -11.59
C ILE A 52 0.35 0.90 -10.25
N GLY A 53 0.85 1.60 -9.25
CA GLY A 53 0.24 1.58 -7.93
C GLY A 53 0.25 2.92 -7.23
N PHE A 54 -0.62 3.02 -6.24
CA PHE A 54 -0.80 4.17 -5.37
C PHE A 54 -0.78 3.70 -3.93
N GLN A 55 -0.06 4.42 -3.09
CA GLN A 55 0.01 4.14 -1.66
C GLN A 55 -0.19 5.41 -0.87
N HIS A 56 -1.00 5.32 0.15
CA HIS A 56 -1.28 6.35 1.12
C HIS A 56 -0.69 5.96 2.47
N GLN A 57 -0.04 6.90 3.14
CA GLN A 57 0.48 6.76 4.49
C GLN A 57 -0.04 7.90 5.35
N ASN A 58 -0.59 7.60 6.50
CA ASN A 58 -0.92 8.59 7.52
C ASN A 58 0.17 8.59 8.60
N VAL A 59 0.96 9.67 8.64
CA VAL A 59 2.10 9.80 9.57
C VAL A 59 1.64 9.99 11.01
N ASP A 60 0.45 10.51 11.25
CA ASP A 60 -0.09 10.68 12.60
C ASP A 60 -0.38 9.33 13.31
N LEU A 61 -0.50 8.26 12.52
CA LEU A 61 -0.73 6.91 13.02
C LEU A 61 0.56 6.10 13.24
N ASN A 62 1.71 6.73 13.06
CA ASN A 62 3.00 6.08 13.30
C ASN A 62 3.12 5.61 14.75
N ARG A 63 3.75 4.47 14.95
CA ARG A 63 4.01 3.87 16.26
C ARG A 63 5.46 3.43 16.38
N ASP A 64 6.11 3.86 17.46
CA ASP A 64 7.43 3.35 17.82
C ASP A 64 7.31 1.97 18.42
N THR A 65 8.03 1.02 17.86
CA THR A 65 8.04 -0.37 18.26
C THR A 65 9.48 -0.89 18.34
N PHE A 66 9.67 -2.12 18.82
CA PHE A 66 10.98 -2.77 18.82
C PHE A 66 11.52 -3.02 17.39
N LEU A 67 10.66 -3.00 16.37
CA LEU A 67 11.01 -3.05 14.93
C LEU A 67 11.26 -1.65 14.33
N GLY A 68 11.36 -0.61 15.14
CA GLY A 68 11.48 0.77 14.70
C GLY A 68 10.13 1.49 14.60
N ASN A 69 10.12 2.62 13.87
CA ASN A 69 8.92 3.42 13.65
C ASN A 69 8.06 2.78 12.58
N LEU A 70 6.93 2.21 12.97
CA LEU A 70 5.96 1.59 12.06
C LEU A 70 4.90 2.59 11.62
N SER A 71 4.66 2.63 10.33
CA SER A 71 3.67 3.47 9.67
C SER A 71 2.59 2.62 9.02
N PRO A 72 1.31 2.82 9.33
CA PRO A 72 0.23 2.20 8.59
C PRO A 72 0.18 2.73 7.16
N ILE A 73 -0.05 1.83 6.22
CA ILE A 73 -0.18 2.14 4.80
C ILE A 73 -1.40 1.45 4.21
N THR A 74 -1.98 2.09 3.21
CA THR A 74 -3.08 1.55 2.42
C THR A 74 -2.82 1.88 0.96
N GLY A 75 -3.13 0.98 0.06
CA GLY A 75 -2.87 1.22 -1.35
C GLY A 75 -3.61 0.29 -2.29
N ALA A 76 -3.38 0.56 -3.56
CA ALA A 76 -3.88 -0.27 -4.65
C ALA A 76 -2.84 -0.31 -5.77
N MET A 77 -2.77 -1.44 -6.45
CA MET A 77 -2.01 -1.56 -7.69
C MET A 77 -2.83 -2.27 -8.76
N PHE A 78 -2.52 -1.94 -10.00
CA PHE A 78 -3.16 -2.46 -11.19
C PHE A 78 -2.10 -2.88 -12.18
N THR A 79 -2.36 -3.97 -12.88
CA THR A 79 -1.45 -4.46 -13.93
C THR A 79 -2.06 -4.26 -15.30
N ALA A 80 -1.21 -4.30 -16.33
CA ALA A 80 -1.65 -4.24 -17.73
C ALA A 80 -2.53 -5.43 -18.14
N ASP A 81 -2.48 -6.53 -17.40
CA ASP A 81 -3.32 -7.73 -17.60
C ASP A 81 -4.61 -7.67 -16.76
N ASN A 82 -5.10 -6.47 -16.43
CA ASN A 82 -6.33 -6.25 -15.66
C ASN A 82 -6.33 -6.88 -14.25
N ALA A 83 -5.18 -7.29 -13.71
CA ALA A 83 -5.10 -7.70 -12.32
C ALA A 83 -5.12 -6.48 -11.40
N ALA A 84 -5.74 -6.64 -10.24
CA ALA A 84 -5.86 -5.59 -9.24
C ALA A 84 -5.55 -6.13 -7.85
N TYR A 85 -4.84 -5.34 -7.04
CA TYR A 85 -4.55 -5.66 -5.64
C TYR A 85 -4.82 -4.45 -4.78
N VAL A 86 -5.70 -4.59 -3.82
CA VAL A 86 -6.01 -3.54 -2.82
C VAL A 86 -5.53 -4.04 -1.47
N TYR A 87 -4.74 -3.24 -0.79
CA TYR A 87 -4.04 -3.69 0.41
C TYR A 87 -4.04 -2.64 1.52
N THR A 88 -3.86 -3.12 2.73
CA THR A 88 -3.48 -2.33 3.90
C THR A 88 -2.40 -3.08 4.65
N GLY A 89 -1.57 -2.37 5.40
CA GLY A 89 -0.51 -3.01 6.16
C GLY A 89 0.37 -1.99 6.87
N VAL A 90 1.61 -2.37 7.06
CA VAL A 90 2.59 -1.54 7.78
C VAL A 90 3.91 -1.50 7.03
N GLN A 91 4.62 -0.39 7.20
CA GLN A 91 6.00 -0.24 6.78
C GLN A 91 6.85 0.30 7.92
N ALA A 92 8.12 -0.10 7.96
CA ALA A 92 9.11 0.45 8.88
C ALA A 92 10.06 1.38 8.12
N HIS A 93 10.60 2.40 8.81
CA HIS A 93 11.53 3.34 8.21
C HIS A 93 12.88 3.27 8.91
N TYR A 94 13.93 2.97 8.14
CA TYR A 94 15.31 2.97 8.59
C TYR A 94 16.11 3.98 7.76
N ASN A 95 16.63 5.01 8.43
CA ASN A 95 17.40 6.07 7.77
C ASN A 95 18.89 5.84 8.01
N ILE A 96 19.66 5.77 6.95
CA ILE A 96 21.12 5.63 6.97
C ILE A 96 21.71 6.77 6.15
N GLY A 97 21.91 7.93 6.79
CA GLY A 97 22.31 9.15 6.09
C GLY A 97 21.25 9.63 5.11
N ALA A 98 21.58 9.74 3.83
CA ALA A 98 20.64 10.12 2.77
C ALA A 98 19.80 8.94 2.25
N LEU A 99 20.13 7.71 2.64
CA LEU A 99 19.47 6.49 2.20
C LEU A 99 18.39 6.08 3.18
N ASN A 100 17.23 5.68 2.67
CA ASN A 100 16.17 5.07 3.45
C ASN A 100 15.96 3.62 3.00
N ILE A 101 15.79 2.73 3.98
CA ILE A 101 15.38 1.34 3.76
C ILE A 101 14.01 1.18 4.40
N ILE A 102 13.02 0.79 3.59
CA ILE A 102 11.62 0.75 4.01
C ILE A 102 11.04 -0.63 3.70
N PRO A 103 11.19 -1.59 4.61
CA PRO A 103 10.48 -2.85 4.50
C PRO A 103 8.99 -2.64 4.80
N SER A 104 8.13 -3.36 4.08
CA SER A 104 6.70 -3.36 4.29
C SER A 104 6.10 -4.75 4.20
N PHE A 105 4.97 -4.92 4.88
CA PHE A 105 4.14 -6.11 4.81
C PHE A 105 2.67 -5.70 4.70
N THR A 106 2.04 -6.13 3.60
CA THR A 106 0.71 -5.67 3.23
C THR A 106 -0.17 -6.84 2.79
N PRO A 107 -1.01 -7.37 3.69
CA PRO A 107 -2.13 -8.21 3.30
C PRO A 107 -3.14 -7.43 2.44
N GLY A 108 -3.79 -8.12 1.52
CA GLY A 108 -4.74 -7.47 0.63
C GLY A 108 -5.61 -8.44 -0.16
N LEU A 109 -6.49 -7.85 -0.96
CA LEU A 109 -7.38 -8.58 -1.84
C LEU A 109 -6.85 -8.48 -3.27
N TYR A 110 -6.61 -9.62 -3.86
CA TYR A 110 -6.12 -9.77 -5.23
C TYR A 110 -7.23 -10.28 -6.15
N ASN A 111 -7.33 -9.64 -7.29
CA ASN A 111 -8.13 -10.11 -8.42
C ASN A 111 -7.17 -10.33 -9.59
N GLN A 112 -7.12 -11.53 -10.13
CA GLN A 112 -6.16 -11.89 -11.16
C GLN A 112 -6.41 -11.24 -12.53
N GLY A 113 -7.67 -10.86 -12.83
CA GLY A 113 -8.02 -10.41 -14.19
C GLY A 113 -7.59 -11.43 -15.24
N ASP A 114 -6.80 -10.98 -16.21
CA ASP A 114 -6.17 -11.81 -17.25
C ASP A 114 -4.72 -12.21 -16.87
N GLY A 115 -4.27 -11.80 -15.69
CA GLY A 115 -2.92 -12.03 -15.18
C GLY A 115 -2.72 -13.38 -14.52
N LYS A 116 -1.76 -13.43 -13.58
CA LYS A 116 -1.40 -14.66 -12.88
C LYS A 116 -2.43 -15.01 -11.82
N ASP A 117 -2.84 -16.27 -11.82
CA ASP A 117 -3.61 -16.87 -10.73
C ASP A 117 -2.66 -17.18 -9.55
N LEU A 118 -2.89 -16.53 -8.40
CA LEU A 118 -2.14 -16.77 -7.16
C LEU A 118 -2.85 -17.80 -6.25
N GLY A 119 -3.99 -18.32 -6.69
CA GLY A 119 -4.74 -19.36 -6.02
C GLY A 119 -5.78 -18.86 -5.02
N HIS A 120 -5.59 -17.69 -4.42
CA HIS A 120 -6.50 -17.13 -3.44
C HIS A 120 -6.77 -15.66 -3.69
N MET A 121 -7.92 -15.19 -3.22
CA MET A 121 -8.26 -13.77 -3.25
C MET A 121 -7.51 -12.98 -2.15
N LEU A 122 -7.24 -13.61 -1.01
CA LEU A 122 -6.44 -13.01 0.05
C LEU A 122 -4.97 -13.32 -0.20
N GLU A 123 -4.17 -12.27 -0.42
CA GLU A 123 -2.75 -12.36 -0.71
C GLU A 123 -1.92 -11.48 0.22
N PHE A 124 -0.62 -11.77 0.29
CA PHE A 124 0.32 -11.05 1.13
C PHE A 124 1.46 -10.54 0.27
N LYS A 125 1.69 -9.22 0.32
CA LYS A 125 2.84 -8.59 -0.33
C LYS A 125 3.87 -8.21 0.72
N SER A 126 5.10 -8.70 0.56
CA SER A 126 6.28 -8.24 1.30
C SER A 126 7.16 -7.46 0.33
N GLU A 127 7.62 -6.30 0.72
CA GLU A 127 8.40 -5.42 -0.13
C GLU A 127 9.50 -4.75 0.67
N VAL A 128 10.67 -4.55 0.06
CA VAL A 128 11.74 -3.71 0.58
C VAL A 128 11.99 -2.58 -0.41
N GLN A 129 11.72 -1.36 0.00
CA GLN A 129 12.04 -0.16 -0.77
C GLN A 129 13.37 0.41 -0.28
N ILE A 130 14.22 0.81 -1.23
CA ILE A 130 15.44 1.58 -0.98
C ILE A 130 15.27 2.92 -1.69
N SER A 131 15.35 4.02 -0.96
CA SER A 131 15.13 5.35 -1.52
C SER A 131 16.14 6.38 -1.02
N LEU A 132 16.31 7.42 -1.83
CA LEU A 132 17.09 8.62 -1.51
C LEU A 132 16.15 9.75 -1.17
N ASN A 133 16.47 10.50 -0.12
CA ASN A 133 15.78 11.74 0.22
C ASN A 133 16.19 12.83 -0.77
N LEU A 134 15.20 13.48 -1.35
CA LEU A 134 15.35 14.63 -2.24
C LEU A 134 14.84 15.90 -1.54
N PRO A 135 15.22 17.10 -2.04
CA PRO A 135 14.66 18.35 -1.54
C PRO A 135 13.13 18.38 -1.65
N LYS A 136 12.48 19.20 -0.80
CA LYS A 136 11.01 19.39 -0.75
C LYS A 136 10.22 18.13 -0.36
N ASP A 137 10.73 17.36 0.64
CA ASP A 137 10.09 16.18 1.19
C ASP A 137 9.73 15.10 0.14
N SER A 138 10.49 15.05 -0.94
CA SER A 138 10.37 14.07 -2.00
C SER A 138 11.34 12.91 -1.79
N GLN A 139 11.00 11.75 -2.33
CA GLN A 139 11.87 10.57 -2.33
C GLN A 139 11.86 9.92 -3.70
N PHE A 140 12.99 9.36 -4.08
CA PHE A 140 13.12 8.54 -5.28
C PHE A 140 13.81 7.23 -4.90
N GLY A 141 13.23 6.11 -5.33
CA GLY A 141 13.75 4.80 -4.94
C GLY A 141 13.27 3.64 -5.78
N PHE A 142 13.72 2.47 -5.39
CA PHE A 142 13.38 1.19 -5.99
C PHE A 142 12.80 0.29 -4.90
N SER A 143 11.90 -0.61 -5.28
CA SER A 143 11.37 -1.64 -4.40
C SER A 143 11.41 -3.03 -5.05
N TYR A 144 11.55 -4.04 -4.20
CA TYR A 144 11.50 -5.45 -4.55
C TYR A 144 10.69 -6.23 -3.54
#